data_ea34361942957a6377ca75397bf6522d
#
_entry.id   ea34361942957a6377ca75397bf6522d
#
_cell.length_a   1.000
_cell.length_b   1.000
_cell.length_c   1.000
_cell.angle_alpha   90.00
_cell.angle_beta   90.00
_cell.angle_gamma   90.00
#
_symmetry.space_group_name_H-M   'P 1'
#
loop_
_entity.id
_entity.type
_entity.pdbx_description
1 polymer ?
#
loop_
_entity_poly.entity_id
_entity_poly.type
_entity_poly.pdbx_seq_one_letter_code
_entity_poly.pdbx_strand_id
1 'polypeptide(L)'
;VNYKITDKNMKRIILSALFTLLMAFTLTESYACTSAIITGKLTKDGKPLLWKHRDTGELNNRIEYFKGPKYTFLALVNSPDSGGIAWTGTNNVGFSIMNTASYNLRDANDGVDDKEMDREGELMFKALGECRTIDDFEKFLKKYKKPFGVEGNFGVIDAEGGAAYFEVNNTRWEKIDVNDPKIAPQGYLVYTNHSYTGRINEGMGYIRYTAADTRIKNLIAQGGDITPRWIFNNLSRCFYHPVLDMDLREAELGSGWFIDQDFIPRRITSASV
;
A
#
# COMPACT_ATOMS: atom_id res chain seq x y z
N VAL A 1 -48.44 14.60 33.37
CA VAL A 1 -47.41 15.65 33.34
C VAL A 1 -46.98 15.81 31.90
N ASN A 2 -47.47 16.84 31.18
CA ASN A 2 -47.08 17.10 29.78
C ASN A 2 -45.77 17.92 29.77
N TYR A 3 -44.65 17.28 29.46
CA TYR A 3 -43.39 17.98 29.20
C TYR A 3 -43.47 18.70 27.85
N LYS A 4 -43.63 20.02 27.84
CA LYS A 4 -43.43 20.85 26.65
C LYS A 4 -41.94 20.96 26.38
N ILE A 5 -41.45 20.23 25.34
CA ILE A 5 -40.08 20.41 24.83
C ILE A 5 -40.00 21.84 24.28
N THR A 6 -39.18 22.68 24.86
CA THR A 6 -38.94 24.03 24.36
C THR A 6 -38.15 23.98 23.04
N ASP A 7 -38.41 24.92 22.13
CA ASP A 7 -37.73 25.03 20.80
C ASP A 7 -36.17 24.96 20.94
N LYS A 8 -35.65 25.52 22.03
CA LYS A 8 -34.21 25.48 22.35
C LYS A 8 -33.70 24.06 22.67
N ASN A 9 -34.50 23.23 23.34
CA ASN A 9 -34.13 21.84 23.66
C ASN A 9 -34.28 20.96 22.42
N MET A 10 -35.26 21.21 21.57
CA MET A 10 -35.44 20.51 20.31
C MET A 10 -34.26 20.78 19.36
N LYS A 11 -33.80 22.02 19.23
CA LYS A 11 -32.59 22.36 18.44
C LYS A 11 -31.31 21.69 18.97
N ARG A 12 -31.16 21.60 20.28
CA ARG A 12 -30.03 20.89 20.91
C ARG A 12 -30.07 19.37 20.64
N ILE A 13 -31.25 18.76 20.71
CA ILE A 13 -31.43 17.32 20.41
C ILE A 13 -31.16 17.06 18.94
N ILE A 14 -31.65 17.89 18.02
CA ILE A 14 -31.38 17.76 16.59
C ILE A 14 -29.91 17.97 16.28
N LEU A 15 -29.24 18.95 16.88
CA LEU A 15 -27.81 19.20 16.68
C LEU A 15 -26.97 18.04 17.23
N SER A 16 -27.33 17.48 18.40
CA SER A 16 -26.67 16.32 18.98
C SER A 16 -26.88 15.06 18.14
N ALA A 17 -28.10 14.83 17.64
CA ALA A 17 -28.41 13.71 16.74
C ALA A 17 -27.68 13.83 15.39
N LEU A 18 -27.60 15.04 14.81
CA LEU A 18 -26.83 15.33 13.60
C LEU A 18 -25.33 15.08 13.82
N PHE A 19 -24.80 15.51 14.97
CA PHE A 19 -23.38 15.30 15.32
C PHE A 19 -23.06 13.82 15.54
N THR A 20 -23.97 13.06 16.18
CA THR A 20 -23.82 11.60 16.36
C THR A 20 -23.94 10.87 15.01
N LEU A 21 -24.83 11.32 14.13
CA LEU A 21 -24.98 10.76 12.78
C LEU A 21 -23.74 11.06 11.92
N LEU A 22 -23.18 12.29 12.02
CA LEU A 22 -21.94 12.66 11.32
C LEU A 22 -20.73 11.83 11.82
N MET A 23 -20.66 11.57 13.13
CA MET A 23 -19.63 10.69 13.70
C MET A 23 -19.79 9.22 13.30
N ALA A 24 -21.00 8.73 13.07
CA ALA A 24 -21.25 7.36 12.62
C ALA A 24 -20.85 7.12 11.16
N PHE A 25 -20.77 8.16 10.33
CA PHE A 25 -20.33 8.06 8.93
C PHE A 25 -18.82 8.09 8.73
N THR A 26 -18.00 8.30 9.78
CA THR A 26 -16.55 8.46 9.65
C THR A 26 -15.72 7.23 10.03
N LEU A 27 -16.33 6.08 10.29
CA LEU A 27 -15.63 4.86 10.70
C LEU A 27 -15.53 3.81 9.58
N THR A 28 -15.43 4.20 8.33
CA THR A 28 -14.91 3.27 7.33
C THR A 28 -13.39 3.17 7.55
N GLU A 29 -12.95 2.10 8.21
CA GLU A 29 -11.53 1.75 8.24
C GLU A 29 -11.08 1.55 6.80
N SER A 30 -10.44 2.56 6.20
CA SER A 30 -9.87 2.41 4.88
C SER A 30 -8.59 1.59 5.00
N TYR A 31 -8.56 0.44 4.37
CA TYR A 31 -7.35 -0.34 4.21
C TYR A 31 -6.30 0.51 3.51
N ALA A 32 -5.12 0.59 4.09
CA ALA A 32 -4.09 1.46 3.59
C ALA A 32 -2.73 0.77 3.68
N CYS A 33 -1.89 0.95 2.68
CA CYS A 33 -0.54 0.43 2.68
C CYS A 33 0.44 1.55 2.34
N THR A 34 1.70 1.36 2.72
CA THR A 34 2.82 2.18 2.24
C THR A 34 3.87 1.26 1.68
N SER A 35 4.49 1.61 0.59
CA SER A 35 5.51 0.79 -0.04
C SER A 35 6.59 1.62 -0.71
N ALA A 36 7.74 1.01 -0.93
CA ALA A 36 8.79 1.58 -1.76
C ALA A 36 9.50 0.48 -2.55
N ILE A 37 9.89 0.82 -3.77
CA ILE A 37 10.90 0.09 -4.52
C ILE A 37 12.14 0.96 -4.58
N ILE A 38 13.28 0.38 -4.21
CA ILE A 38 14.60 0.99 -4.24
C ILE A 38 15.43 0.20 -5.23
N THR A 39 15.99 0.84 -6.25
CA THR A 39 16.84 0.18 -7.23
C THR A 39 18.22 -0.15 -6.65
N GLY A 40 18.93 -1.07 -7.30
CA GLY A 40 20.29 -1.43 -6.92
C GLY A 40 21.31 -0.28 -6.91
N LYS A 41 20.95 0.88 -7.48
CA LYS A 41 21.80 2.09 -7.43
C LYS A 41 21.97 2.66 -6.00
N LEU A 42 21.01 2.38 -5.11
CA LEU A 42 20.95 2.91 -3.75
C LEU A 42 21.24 1.84 -2.69
N THR A 43 21.55 0.63 -3.11
CA THR A 43 21.84 -0.50 -2.22
C THR A 43 23.30 -0.91 -2.33
N LYS A 44 23.89 -1.35 -1.23
CA LYS A 44 25.31 -1.70 -1.17
C LYS A 44 25.68 -2.90 -2.05
N ASP A 45 24.77 -3.84 -2.23
CA ASP A 45 24.99 -5.08 -3.00
C ASP A 45 24.47 -4.99 -4.45
N GLY A 46 24.00 -3.82 -4.87
CA GLY A 46 23.50 -3.60 -6.23
C GLY A 46 22.17 -4.26 -6.54
N LYS A 47 21.48 -4.83 -5.53
CA LYS A 47 20.18 -5.50 -5.73
C LYS A 47 19.03 -4.62 -5.37
N PRO A 48 17.90 -4.68 -6.10
CA PRO A 48 16.73 -3.91 -5.74
C PRO A 48 16.12 -4.40 -4.42
N LEU A 49 15.49 -3.47 -3.68
CA LEU A 49 14.70 -3.76 -2.50
C LEU A 49 13.24 -3.40 -2.77
N LEU A 50 12.35 -4.27 -2.33
CA LEU A 50 10.91 -4.04 -2.32
C LEU A 50 10.44 -4.06 -0.86
N TRP A 51 9.79 -2.98 -0.42
CA TRP A 51 9.25 -2.84 0.92
C TRP A 51 7.75 -2.62 0.85
N LYS A 52 7.02 -3.37 1.68
CA LYS A 52 5.59 -3.19 1.93
C LYS A 52 5.33 -3.06 3.42
N HIS A 53 4.61 -2.02 3.80
CA HIS A 53 4.00 -1.83 5.10
C HIS A 53 2.50 -1.99 4.93
N ARG A 54 1.97 -3.09 5.49
CA ARG A 54 0.60 -3.55 5.24
C ARG A 54 -0.32 -3.16 6.37
N ASP A 55 -1.36 -2.40 6.05
CA ASP A 55 -2.46 -2.07 6.94
C ASP A 55 -3.73 -2.77 6.47
N THR A 56 -4.38 -3.52 7.36
CA THR A 56 -5.58 -4.32 7.06
C THR A 56 -6.35 -4.65 8.33
N GLY A 57 -7.64 -4.93 8.19
CA GLY A 57 -8.46 -5.44 9.30
C GLY A 57 -8.08 -6.86 9.75
N GLU A 58 -7.45 -7.67 8.88
CA GLU A 58 -6.94 -8.99 9.29
C GLU A 58 -5.50 -8.86 9.80
N LEU A 59 -5.35 -8.92 11.13
CA LEU A 59 -4.07 -8.76 11.80
C LEU A 59 -3.26 -10.06 11.91
N ASN A 60 -3.92 -11.21 11.75
CA ASN A 60 -3.28 -12.51 11.87
C ASN A 60 -2.71 -12.93 10.51
N ASN A 61 -1.40 -12.96 10.42
CA ASN A 61 -0.67 -13.31 9.20
C ASN A 61 0.28 -14.48 9.45
N ARG A 62 0.58 -15.21 8.36
CA ARG A 62 1.65 -16.21 8.34
C ARG A 62 2.43 -16.13 7.04
N ILE A 63 3.66 -16.61 7.06
CA ILE A 63 4.43 -16.92 5.86
C ILE A 63 4.18 -18.37 5.51
N GLU A 64 3.83 -18.64 4.27
CA GLU A 64 3.52 -19.98 3.81
C GLU A 64 4.27 -20.31 2.51
N TYR A 65 4.65 -21.59 2.37
CA TYR A 65 5.31 -22.12 1.17
C TYR A 65 4.28 -22.73 0.24
N PHE A 66 4.39 -22.39 -1.04
CA PHE A 66 3.51 -22.85 -2.10
C PHE A 66 4.27 -23.44 -3.28
N LYS A 67 3.64 -24.40 -3.94
CA LYS A 67 4.07 -24.94 -5.23
C LYS A 67 3.17 -24.36 -6.30
N GLY A 68 3.72 -23.46 -7.12
CA GLY A 68 3.02 -22.94 -8.29
C GLY A 68 3.24 -23.81 -9.54
N PRO A 69 2.63 -23.44 -10.68
CA PRO A 69 2.73 -24.18 -11.93
C PRO A 69 4.17 -24.30 -12.46
N LYS A 70 4.99 -23.25 -12.28
CA LYS A 70 6.40 -23.19 -12.73
C LYS A 70 7.38 -23.04 -11.59
N TYR A 71 7.02 -22.23 -10.59
CA TYR A 71 7.93 -21.84 -9.51
C TYR A 71 7.30 -22.09 -8.15
N THR A 72 8.15 -22.43 -7.19
CA THR A 72 7.78 -22.47 -5.77
C THR A 72 8.01 -21.10 -5.16
N PHE A 73 7.23 -20.72 -4.15
CA PHE A 73 7.34 -19.41 -3.54
C PHE A 73 6.96 -19.39 -2.06
N LEU A 74 7.45 -18.37 -1.37
CA LEU A 74 7.01 -17.99 -0.04
C LEU A 74 6.12 -16.74 -0.17
N ALA A 75 4.99 -16.73 0.52
CA ALA A 75 4.08 -15.60 0.53
C ALA A 75 3.56 -15.29 1.92
N LEU A 76 3.31 -14.01 2.18
CA LEU A 76 2.52 -13.53 3.30
C LEU A 76 1.05 -13.72 2.95
N VAL A 77 0.33 -14.45 3.80
CA VAL A 77 -1.11 -14.70 3.68
C VAL A 77 -1.82 -14.37 4.98
N ASN A 78 -3.13 -14.13 4.94
CA ASN A 78 -3.90 -14.08 6.18
C ASN A 78 -3.97 -15.48 6.80
N SER A 79 -3.91 -15.57 8.12
CA SER A 79 -3.94 -16.88 8.80
C SER A 79 -5.24 -17.67 8.58
N PRO A 80 -6.43 -17.05 8.42
CA PRO A 80 -7.66 -17.77 8.08
C PRO A 80 -7.73 -18.27 6.64
N ASP A 81 -6.93 -17.73 5.69
CA ASP A 81 -7.06 -18.07 4.27
C ASP A 81 -6.62 -19.52 4.00
N SER A 82 -7.37 -20.20 3.15
CA SER A 82 -7.12 -21.60 2.76
C SER A 82 -6.17 -21.77 1.56
N GLY A 83 -5.61 -20.68 1.05
CA GLY A 83 -4.70 -20.63 -0.10
C GLY A 83 -5.28 -19.88 -1.31
N GLY A 84 -4.47 -19.71 -2.35
CA GLY A 84 -4.87 -19.00 -3.57
C GLY A 84 -4.77 -17.47 -3.50
N ILE A 85 -4.38 -16.91 -2.36
CA ILE A 85 -4.27 -15.48 -2.10
C ILE A 85 -2.89 -15.20 -1.50
N ALA A 86 -2.21 -14.16 -1.97
CA ALA A 86 -0.94 -13.69 -1.43
C ALA A 86 -0.92 -12.16 -1.37
N TRP A 87 -0.42 -11.60 -0.28
CA TRP A 87 -0.36 -10.14 -0.08
C TRP A 87 1.03 -9.55 -0.35
N THR A 88 2.03 -10.38 -0.37
CA THR A 88 3.39 -10.15 -0.89
C THR A 88 4.11 -11.50 -0.90
N GLY A 89 5.12 -11.65 -1.73
CA GLY A 89 5.89 -12.90 -1.77
C GLY A 89 7.10 -12.83 -2.69
N THR A 90 7.88 -13.89 -2.60
CA THR A 90 9.08 -14.10 -3.44
C THR A 90 9.14 -15.56 -3.88
N ASN A 91 9.42 -15.81 -5.16
CA ASN A 91 9.60 -17.15 -5.67
C ASN A 91 11.08 -17.58 -5.71
N ASN A 92 11.32 -18.86 -6.00
CA ASN A 92 12.64 -19.47 -5.99
C ASN A 92 13.57 -19.03 -7.14
N VAL A 93 13.07 -18.23 -8.07
CA VAL A 93 13.89 -17.62 -9.14
C VAL A 93 14.08 -16.10 -8.95
N GLY A 94 13.67 -15.56 -7.79
CA GLY A 94 13.95 -14.19 -7.38
C GLY A 94 12.93 -13.16 -7.86
N PHE A 95 11.80 -13.55 -8.43
CA PHE A 95 10.69 -12.65 -8.69
C PHE A 95 9.93 -12.38 -7.38
N SER A 96 9.75 -11.10 -7.06
CA SER A 96 9.01 -10.67 -5.88
C SER A 96 7.93 -9.67 -6.26
N ILE A 97 6.77 -9.76 -5.60
CA ILE A 97 5.62 -8.91 -5.86
C ILE A 97 4.92 -8.51 -4.55
N MET A 98 4.39 -7.30 -4.52
CA MET A 98 3.48 -6.81 -3.49
C MET A 98 2.45 -5.87 -4.11
N ASN A 99 1.41 -5.47 -3.35
CA ASN A 99 0.47 -4.43 -3.78
C ASN A 99 0.28 -3.32 -2.74
N THR A 100 -0.23 -2.19 -3.19
CA THR A 100 -1.01 -1.24 -2.39
C THR A 100 -2.35 -1.02 -3.09
N ALA A 101 -3.46 -1.00 -2.35
CA ALA A 101 -4.75 -0.61 -2.94
C ALA A 101 -4.66 0.82 -3.47
N SER A 102 -5.31 1.10 -4.58
CA SER A 102 -5.49 2.44 -5.12
C SER A 102 -6.95 2.88 -4.94
N TYR A 103 -7.18 4.18 -4.84
CA TYR A 103 -8.53 4.75 -4.72
C TYR A 103 -8.76 5.88 -5.72
N ASN A 104 -7.95 5.95 -6.78
CA ASN A 104 -8.08 6.97 -7.82
C ASN A 104 -7.89 6.43 -9.25
N LEU A 105 -7.84 5.09 -9.41
CA LEU A 105 -7.50 4.46 -10.69
C LEU A 105 -8.69 3.80 -11.37
N ARG A 106 -9.70 3.37 -10.62
CA ARG A 106 -10.88 2.70 -11.16
C ARG A 106 -11.68 3.64 -12.07
N ASP A 107 -12.08 3.16 -13.23
CA ASP A 107 -12.93 3.90 -14.15
C ASP A 107 -14.39 3.89 -13.63
N ALA A 108 -15.07 5.04 -13.65
CA ALA A 108 -16.41 5.21 -13.04
C ALA A 108 -17.49 4.27 -13.62
N ASN A 109 -17.30 3.78 -14.85
CA ASN A 109 -18.25 2.92 -15.56
C ASN A 109 -17.55 1.68 -16.13
N ASP A 110 -16.72 1.00 -15.33
CA ASP A 110 -16.01 -0.21 -15.74
C ASP A 110 -16.91 -1.45 -15.87
N GLY A 111 -18.17 -1.36 -15.43
CA GLY A 111 -19.16 -2.44 -15.52
C GLY A 111 -18.89 -3.61 -14.56
N VAL A 112 -18.00 -3.45 -13.58
CA VAL A 112 -17.64 -4.48 -12.60
C VAL A 112 -18.38 -4.23 -11.29
N ASP A 113 -19.08 -5.26 -10.78
CA ASP A 113 -19.72 -5.21 -9.45
C ASP A 113 -18.62 -5.15 -8.37
N ASP A 114 -18.85 -4.40 -7.30
CA ASP A 114 -17.92 -4.30 -6.17
C ASP A 114 -17.60 -5.66 -5.53
N LYS A 115 -18.51 -6.62 -5.63
CA LYS A 115 -18.30 -8.00 -5.17
C LYS A 115 -17.28 -8.79 -6.00
N GLU A 116 -16.96 -8.32 -7.21
CA GLU A 116 -15.97 -8.92 -8.10
C GLU A 116 -14.60 -8.25 -8.00
N MET A 117 -14.47 -7.26 -7.11
CA MET A 117 -13.25 -6.55 -6.80
C MET A 117 -12.40 -7.28 -5.72
N ASP A 118 -11.33 -6.65 -5.30
CA ASP A 118 -10.40 -7.14 -4.25
C ASP A 118 -9.67 -8.46 -4.62
N ARG A 119 -9.39 -8.66 -5.91
CA ARG A 119 -8.72 -9.86 -6.43
C ARG A 119 -7.20 -9.71 -6.57
N GLU A 120 -6.62 -8.67 -5.95
CA GLU A 120 -5.18 -8.41 -5.98
C GLU A 120 -4.38 -9.60 -5.44
N GLY A 121 -4.85 -10.19 -4.36
CA GLY A 121 -4.20 -11.35 -3.74
C GLY A 121 -4.17 -12.58 -4.63
N GLU A 122 -5.24 -12.85 -5.41
CA GLU A 122 -5.28 -13.94 -6.39
C GLU A 122 -4.31 -13.69 -7.55
N LEU A 123 -4.28 -12.45 -8.05
CA LEU A 123 -3.39 -12.05 -9.13
C LEU A 123 -1.93 -12.25 -8.72
N MET A 124 -1.55 -11.79 -7.52
CA MET A 124 -0.19 -11.94 -7.00
C MET A 124 0.19 -13.41 -6.77
N PHE A 125 -0.74 -14.22 -6.24
CA PHE A 125 -0.52 -15.65 -6.03
C PHE A 125 -0.18 -16.37 -7.34
N LYS A 126 -0.94 -16.10 -8.40
CA LYS A 126 -0.70 -16.66 -9.74
C LYS A 126 0.62 -16.16 -10.33
N ALA A 127 0.90 -14.86 -10.22
CA ALA A 127 2.12 -14.28 -10.72
C ALA A 127 3.38 -14.88 -10.06
N LEU A 128 3.35 -15.10 -8.74
CA LEU A 128 4.44 -15.77 -8.01
C LEU A 128 4.73 -17.19 -8.52
N GLY A 129 3.68 -17.92 -8.91
CA GLY A 129 3.81 -19.27 -9.46
C GLY A 129 4.27 -19.34 -10.93
N GLU A 130 4.21 -18.21 -11.69
CA GLU A 130 4.39 -18.24 -13.14
C GLU A 130 5.49 -17.31 -13.68
N CYS A 131 5.78 -16.19 -13.01
CA CYS A 131 6.68 -15.14 -13.49
C CYS A 131 8.08 -15.29 -12.91
N ARG A 132 9.11 -14.97 -13.72
CA ARG A 132 10.51 -14.90 -13.33
C ARG A 132 11.02 -13.46 -13.33
N THR A 133 10.57 -12.65 -14.29
CA THR A 133 11.03 -11.29 -14.53
C THR A 133 9.87 -10.32 -14.61
N ILE A 134 10.18 -9.02 -14.59
CA ILE A 134 9.19 -7.96 -14.86
C ILE A 134 8.54 -8.15 -16.22
N ASP A 135 9.31 -8.53 -17.25
CA ASP A 135 8.78 -8.80 -18.59
C ASP A 135 7.80 -9.98 -18.61
N ASP A 136 8.05 -11.01 -17.78
CA ASP A 136 7.09 -12.11 -17.62
C ASP A 136 5.79 -11.63 -16.97
N PHE A 137 5.87 -10.74 -15.99
CA PHE A 137 4.69 -10.15 -15.36
C PHE A 137 3.90 -9.27 -16.34
N GLU A 138 4.58 -8.51 -17.19
CA GLU A 138 3.92 -7.76 -18.26
C GLU A 138 3.20 -8.68 -19.26
N LYS A 139 3.84 -9.79 -19.68
CA LYS A 139 3.19 -10.81 -20.51
C LYS A 139 2.04 -11.52 -19.81
N PHE A 140 2.19 -11.75 -18.50
CA PHE A 140 1.13 -12.32 -17.66
C PHE A 140 -0.09 -11.41 -17.62
N LEU A 141 0.07 -10.10 -17.36
CA LEU A 141 -1.03 -9.13 -17.37
C LEU A 141 -1.70 -9.02 -18.75
N LYS A 142 -0.94 -9.07 -19.86
CA LYS A 142 -1.49 -9.08 -21.23
C LYS A 142 -2.41 -10.27 -21.49
N LYS A 143 -2.16 -11.41 -20.86
CA LYS A 143 -2.92 -12.66 -21.03
C LYS A 143 -4.00 -12.86 -19.95
N TYR A 144 -3.92 -12.10 -18.86
CA TYR A 144 -4.86 -12.25 -17.75
C TYR A 144 -6.27 -11.87 -18.19
N LYS A 145 -7.26 -12.65 -17.74
CA LYS A 145 -8.66 -12.44 -18.11
C LYS A 145 -9.17 -11.12 -17.53
N LYS A 146 -9.75 -10.30 -18.38
CA LYS A 146 -10.45 -9.07 -17.97
C LYS A 146 -11.94 -9.37 -17.73
N PRO A 147 -12.61 -8.63 -16.82
CA PRO A 147 -12.04 -7.60 -15.96
C PRO A 147 -11.04 -8.20 -14.95
N PHE A 148 -10.03 -7.43 -14.57
CA PHE A 148 -9.02 -7.90 -13.61
C PHE A 148 -9.58 -8.10 -12.20
N GLY A 149 -10.61 -7.36 -11.82
CA GLY A 149 -11.19 -7.35 -10.48
C GLY A 149 -10.30 -6.68 -9.45
N VAL A 150 -9.49 -5.69 -9.87
CA VAL A 150 -8.51 -5.00 -9.01
C VAL A 150 -8.53 -3.50 -9.23
N GLU A 151 -8.12 -2.77 -8.20
CA GLU A 151 -7.69 -1.38 -8.27
C GLU A 151 -6.45 -1.21 -7.38
N GLY A 152 -5.25 -1.32 -7.98
CA GLY A 152 -4.05 -1.35 -7.16
C GLY A 152 -2.75 -1.05 -7.89
N ASN A 153 -1.73 -0.76 -7.09
CA ASN A 153 -0.36 -0.58 -7.51
C ASN A 153 0.42 -1.84 -7.15
N PHE A 154 0.87 -2.59 -8.14
CA PHE A 154 1.68 -3.80 -7.93
C PHE A 154 3.15 -3.44 -8.07
N GLY A 155 3.91 -3.53 -6.99
CA GLY A 155 5.35 -3.38 -7.00
C GLY A 155 6.02 -4.70 -7.29
N VAL A 156 6.95 -4.71 -8.24
CA VAL A 156 7.65 -5.91 -8.71
C VAL A 156 9.14 -5.66 -8.80
N ILE A 157 9.93 -6.61 -8.31
CA ILE A 157 11.36 -6.68 -8.53
C ILE A 157 11.76 -8.10 -8.97
N ASP A 158 12.89 -8.23 -9.63
CA ASP A 158 13.44 -9.53 -10.05
C ASP A 158 14.94 -9.66 -9.81
N ALA A 159 15.46 -10.90 -9.97
CA ALA A 159 16.85 -11.21 -9.77
C ALA A 159 17.80 -10.62 -10.83
N GLU A 160 17.27 -10.13 -11.95
CA GLU A 160 18.02 -9.50 -13.03
C GLU A 160 18.20 -7.98 -12.82
N GLY A 161 17.69 -7.46 -11.68
CA GLY A 161 17.76 -6.05 -11.30
C GLY A 161 16.54 -5.23 -11.77
N GLY A 162 15.54 -5.90 -12.33
CA GLY A 162 14.27 -5.27 -12.70
C GLY A 162 13.56 -4.69 -11.49
N ALA A 163 12.95 -3.49 -11.65
CA ALA A 163 12.26 -2.76 -10.60
C ALA A 163 11.16 -1.89 -11.21
N ALA A 164 9.88 -2.22 -10.99
CA ALA A 164 8.75 -1.47 -11.56
C ALA A 164 7.51 -1.53 -10.67
N TYR A 165 6.68 -0.51 -10.77
CA TYR A 165 5.28 -0.58 -10.37
C TYR A 165 4.39 -0.79 -11.60
N PHE A 166 3.29 -1.50 -11.38
CA PHE A 166 2.20 -1.63 -12.34
C PHE A 166 0.93 -1.10 -11.70
N GLU A 167 0.43 -0.01 -12.22
CA GLU A 167 -0.86 0.55 -11.83
C GLU A 167 -1.95 -0.15 -12.63
N VAL A 168 -2.80 -0.93 -11.96
CA VAL A 168 -3.76 -1.84 -12.61
C VAL A 168 -5.17 -1.52 -12.14
N ASN A 169 -6.09 -1.33 -13.09
CA ASN A 169 -7.52 -1.30 -12.84
C ASN A 169 -8.22 -2.44 -13.62
N ASN A 170 -9.55 -2.47 -13.65
CA ASN A 170 -10.31 -3.54 -14.29
C ASN A 170 -10.06 -3.71 -15.79
N THR A 171 -9.64 -2.66 -16.47
CA THR A 171 -9.59 -2.62 -17.95
C THR A 171 -8.18 -2.48 -18.52
N ARG A 172 -7.28 -1.84 -17.76
CA ARG A 172 -5.94 -1.45 -18.23
C ARG A 172 -4.90 -1.56 -17.12
N TRP A 173 -3.67 -1.46 -17.50
CA TRP A 173 -2.53 -1.30 -16.62
C TRP A 173 -1.49 -0.38 -17.27
N GLU A 174 -0.68 0.24 -16.42
CA GLU A 174 0.44 1.10 -16.80
C GLU A 174 1.70 0.67 -16.05
N LYS A 175 2.83 0.56 -16.75
CA LYS A 175 4.13 0.22 -16.15
C LYS A 175 4.89 1.49 -15.81
N ILE A 176 5.30 1.62 -14.58
CA ILE A 176 6.12 2.71 -14.03
C ILE A 176 7.50 2.13 -13.71
N ASP A 177 8.45 2.27 -14.62
CA ASP A 177 9.79 1.68 -14.50
C ASP A 177 10.64 2.51 -13.53
N VAL A 178 11.01 1.90 -12.39
CA VAL A 178 11.82 2.56 -11.35
C VAL A 178 13.30 2.67 -11.77
N ASN A 179 13.74 1.90 -12.76
CA ASN A 179 15.08 2.01 -13.33
C ASN A 179 15.21 3.15 -14.37
N ASP A 180 14.08 3.70 -14.86
CA ASP A 180 14.12 4.85 -15.78
C ASP A 180 14.43 6.13 -14.99
N PRO A 181 15.58 6.80 -15.25
CA PRO A 181 15.96 8.01 -14.56
C PRO A 181 15.05 9.21 -14.86
N LYS A 182 14.21 9.14 -15.90
CA LYS A 182 13.18 10.16 -16.18
C LYS A 182 12.00 10.03 -15.23
N ILE A 183 11.70 8.81 -14.76
CA ILE A 183 10.60 8.50 -13.86
C ILE A 183 11.08 8.56 -12.41
N ALA A 184 12.20 7.91 -12.10
CA ALA A 184 12.78 7.82 -10.78
C ALA A 184 14.24 8.31 -10.78
N PRO A 185 14.49 9.62 -10.90
CA PRO A 185 15.84 10.17 -11.04
C PRO A 185 16.77 9.84 -9.89
N GLN A 186 16.22 9.63 -8.70
CA GLN A 186 16.99 9.23 -7.52
C GLN A 186 17.10 7.71 -7.34
N GLY A 187 16.47 6.91 -8.20
CA GLY A 187 16.54 5.45 -8.15
C GLY A 187 15.60 4.78 -7.15
N TYR A 188 14.52 5.45 -6.77
CA TYR A 188 13.45 4.84 -5.95
C TYR A 188 12.09 5.48 -6.27
N LEU A 189 11.01 4.78 -5.92
CA LEU A 189 9.65 5.32 -5.86
C LEU A 189 8.95 4.84 -4.59
N VAL A 190 8.12 5.72 -4.04
CA VAL A 190 7.21 5.43 -2.93
C VAL A 190 5.79 5.35 -3.47
N TYR A 191 5.02 4.39 -3.00
CA TYR A 191 3.58 4.30 -3.28
C TYR A 191 2.78 4.15 -1.98
N THR A 192 1.62 4.75 -1.97
CA THR A 192 0.62 4.57 -0.93
C THR A 192 -0.72 4.14 -1.57
N ASN A 193 -1.83 4.79 -1.26
CA ASN A 193 -3.14 4.41 -1.76
C ASN A 193 -3.66 5.38 -2.84
N HIS A 194 -2.75 5.82 -3.69
CA HIS A 194 -3.04 6.52 -4.94
C HIS A 194 -2.08 6.05 -6.03
N SER A 195 -2.52 6.14 -7.27
CA SER A 195 -1.74 5.88 -8.47
C SER A 195 -1.33 7.18 -9.13
N TYR A 196 -0.15 7.23 -9.72
CA TYR A 196 0.36 8.44 -10.40
C TYR A 196 -0.40 8.73 -11.68
N THR A 197 -0.90 7.69 -12.39
CA THR A 197 -1.71 7.83 -13.60
C THR A 197 -3.22 7.90 -13.31
N GLY A 198 -3.60 7.87 -12.04
CA GLY A 198 -4.98 7.95 -11.60
C GLY A 198 -5.55 9.39 -11.64
N ARG A 199 -6.79 9.53 -11.16
CA ARG A 199 -7.46 10.84 -11.10
C ARG A 199 -6.73 11.75 -10.11
N ILE A 200 -6.45 12.98 -10.54
CA ILE A 200 -5.69 13.97 -9.78
C ILE A 200 -6.51 14.39 -8.53
N ASN A 201 -5.83 14.57 -7.41
CA ASN A 201 -6.40 14.94 -6.10
C ASN A 201 -7.39 13.92 -5.50
N GLU A 202 -7.43 12.71 -6.06
CA GLU A 202 -8.15 11.58 -5.48
C GLU A 202 -7.17 10.52 -4.93
N GLY A 203 -7.70 9.56 -4.17
CA GLY A 203 -6.88 8.57 -3.48
C GLY A 203 -6.50 9.01 -2.07
N MET A 204 -5.59 8.27 -1.44
CA MET A 204 -5.23 8.46 -0.03
C MET A 204 -3.72 8.28 0.22
N GLY A 205 -3.30 8.70 1.42
CA GLY A 205 -1.95 8.43 1.91
C GLY A 205 -0.88 9.42 1.47
N TYR A 206 -1.25 10.58 0.98
CA TYR A 206 -0.30 11.62 0.54
C TYR A 206 0.66 12.06 1.65
N ILE A 207 0.18 12.13 2.91
CA ILE A 207 1.03 12.48 4.06
C ILE A 207 2.03 11.36 4.35
N ARG A 208 1.61 10.08 4.32
CA ARG A 208 2.48 8.92 4.46
C ARG A 208 3.50 8.80 3.32
N TYR A 209 3.07 9.10 2.10
CA TYR A 209 3.97 9.24 0.95
C TYR A 209 5.07 10.26 1.23
N THR A 210 4.70 11.49 1.61
CA THR A 210 5.64 12.57 1.89
C THR A 210 6.58 12.22 3.04
N ALA A 211 6.07 11.56 4.10
CA ALA A 211 6.91 11.12 5.21
C ALA A 211 7.97 10.10 4.78
N ALA A 212 7.59 9.07 4.00
CA ALA A 212 8.53 8.08 3.49
C ALA A 212 9.55 8.69 2.51
N ASP A 213 9.09 9.49 1.57
CA ASP A 213 9.91 10.17 0.57
C ASP A 213 10.94 11.11 1.24
N THR A 214 10.52 11.91 2.22
CA THR A 214 11.41 12.80 2.98
C THR A 214 12.50 11.99 3.71
N ARG A 215 12.16 10.88 4.36
CA ARG A 215 13.15 10.04 5.06
C ARG A 215 14.18 9.45 4.10
N ILE A 216 13.74 8.96 2.93
CA ILE A 216 14.65 8.41 1.91
C ILE A 216 15.55 9.52 1.33
N LYS A 217 14.97 10.66 0.96
CA LYS A 217 15.74 11.82 0.45
C LYS A 217 16.81 12.27 1.42
N ASN A 218 16.49 12.38 2.70
CA ASN A 218 17.43 12.79 3.73
C ASN A 218 18.59 11.80 3.86
N LEU A 219 18.34 10.49 3.81
CA LEU A 219 19.41 9.50 3.84
C LEU A 219 20.33 9.62 2.62
N ILE A 220 19.76 9.73 1.42
CA ILE A 220 20.52 9.88 0.17
C ILE A 220 21.38 11.14 0.21
N ALA A 221 20.82 12.27 0.68
CA ALA A 221 21.55 13.53 0.81
C ALA A 221 22.74 13.45 1.80
N GLN A 222 22.66 12.54 2.77
CA GLN A 222 23.75 12.26 3.72
C GLN A 222 24.75 11.21 3.20
N GLY A 223 24.57 10.71 1.98
CA GLY A 223 25.42 9.66 1.39
C GLY A 223 25.27 8.30 2.04
N GLY A 224 24.11 8.02 2.67
CA GLY A 224 23.85 6.77 3.36
C GLY A 224 23.27 5.68 2.44
N ASP A 225 23.59 4.43 2.72
CA ASP A 225 23.07 3.26 2.02
C ASP A 225 21.65 2.89 2.53
N ILE A 226 20.75 2.57 1.62
CA ILE A 226 19.45 2.02 1.98
C ILE A 226 19.61 0.50 2.21
N THR A 227 19.30 0.06 3.42
CA THR A 227 19.36 -1.34 3.82
C THR A 227 18.02 -1.80 4.40
N PRO A 228 17.72 -3.11 4.43
CA PRO A 228 16.52 -3.62 5.09
C PRO A 228 16.42 -3.15 6.55
N ARG A 229 17.53 -3.15 7.29
CA ARG A 229 17.56 -2.65 8.68
C ARG A 229 17.17 -1.17 8.77
N TRP A 230 17.70 -0.34 7.84
CA TRP A 230 17.37 1.08 7.81
C TRP A 230 15.87 1.28 7.53
N ILE A 231 15.31 0.54 6.55
CA ILE A 231 13.88 0.58 6.20
C ILE A 231 13.02 0.26 7.42
N PHE A 232 13.30 -0.84 8.12
CA PHE A 232 12.52 -1.20 9.32
C PHE A 232 12.62 -0.18 10.45
N ASN A 233 13.78 0.43 10.64
CA ASN A 233 13.98 1.40 11.71
C ASN A 233 13.45 2.79 11.38
N ASN A 234 13.48 3.21 10.10
CA ASN A 234 13.21 4.59 9.71
C ASN A 234 11.93 4.77 8.89
N LEU A 235 11.50 3.76 8.13
CA LEU A 235 10.23 3.82 7.39
C LEU A 235 9.12 3.09 8.14
N SER A 236 9.30 1.81 8.48
CA SER A 236 8.27 1.02 9.17
C SER A 236 7.92 1.56 10.57
N ARG A 237 8.78 2.38 11.16
CA ARG A 237 8.60 3.03 12.47
C ARG A 237 8.57 4.54 12.37
N CYS A 238 8.16 5.08 11.22
CA CYS A 238 8.13 6.52 11.00
C CYS A 238 6.86 7.14 11.58
N PHE A 239 6.97 7.77 12.73
CA PHE A 239 5.91 8.58 13.36
C PHE A 239 6.05 10.08 13.05
N TYR A 240 6.76 10.42 11.99
CA TYR A 240 6.91 11.79 11.54
C TYR A 240 5.73 12.22 10.67
N HIS A 241 5.14 13.37 11.01
CA HIS A 241 4.07 14.00 10.26
C HIS A 241 4.60 15.22 9.52
N PRO A 242 4.84 15.17 8.20
CA PRO A 242 5.55 16.22 7.46
C PRO A 242 4.81 17.55 7.36
N VAL A 243 3.49 17.56 7.45
CA VAL A 243 2.70 18.80 7.40
C VAL A 243 2.73 19.56 8.73
N LEU A 244 2.82 18.82 9.85
CA LEU A 244 2.90 19.39 11.19
C LEU A 244 4.35 19.60 11.64
N ASP A 245 5.31 19.10 10.87
CA ASP A 245 6.74 19.04 11.24
C ASP A 245 6.94 18.47 12.64
N MET A 246 6.31 17.32 12.92
CA MET A 246 6.26 16.74 14.26
C MET A 246 6.56 15.23 14.19
N ASP A 247 7.43 14.74 15.07
CA ASP A 247 7.61 13.30 15.31
C ASP A 247 6.94 12.95 16.64
N LEU A 248 5.96 12.03 16.62
CA LEU A 248 5.21 11.64 17.82
C LEU A 248 6.08 11.00 18.90
N ARG A 249 7.26 10.48 18.56
CA ARG A 249 8.21 9.93 19.54
C ARG A 249 8.87 11.00 20.39
N GLU A 250 8.87 12.25 19.90
CA GLU A 250 9.49 13.41 20.55
C GLU A 250 8.46 14.40 21.07
N ALA A 251 7.20 14.26 20.62
CA ALA A 251 6.11 15.16 21.00
C ALA A 251 5.56 14.85 22.39
N GLU A 252 5.33 15.88 23.20
CA GLU A 252 4.53 15.76 24.41
C GLU A 252 3.05 15.72 24.05
N LEU A 253 2.46 14.51 24.04
CA LEU A 253 1.03 14.31 23.76
C LEU A 253 0.25 14.49 25.06
N GLY A 254 -0.38 15.64 25.24
CA GLY A 254 -1.14 15.99 26.45
C GLY A 254 -2.30 15.06 26.76
N SER A 255 -2.89 14.38 25.76
CA SER A 255 -4.00 13.45 25.91
C SER A 255 -3.60 11.98 25.88
N GLY A 256 -2.40 11.64 25.40
CA GLY A 256 -1.99 10.27 25.10
C GLY A 256 -2.72 9.63 23.91
N TRP A 257 -3.52 10.40 23.15
CA TRP A 257 -4.29 9.94 22.00
C TRP A 257 -3.91 10.73 20.76
N PHE A 258 -3.85 10.06 19.60
CA PHE A 258 -3.65 10.67 18.29
C PHE A 258 -4.39 9.89 17.20
N ILE A 259 -4.68 10.54 16.09
CA ILE A 259 -5.24 9.91 14.89
C ILE A 259 -4.07 9.36 14.07
N ASP A 260 -4.06 8.05 13.84
CA ASP A 260 -2.94 7.35 13.21
C ASP A 260 -3.00 7.29 11.68
N GLN A 261 -4.05 7.82 11.06
CA GLN A 261 -4.33 7.69 9.62
C GLN A 261 -3.21 8.25 8.74
N ASP A 262 -2.53 9.29 9.20
CA ASP A 262 -1.48 10.00 8.46
C ASP A 262 -0.07 9.47 8.76
N PHE A 263 0.07 8.53 9.67
CA PHE A 263 1.35 7.91 10.00
C PHE A 263 1.55 6.59 9.25
N ILE A 264 2.81 6.24 8.99
CA ILE A 264 3.14 4.95 8.37
C ILE A 264 2.75 3.80 9.30
N PRO A 265 3.20 3.76 10.58
CA PRO A 265 2.67 2.79 11.53
C PRO A 265 1.27 3.18 11.99
N ARG A 266 0.35 2.23 11.92
CA ARG A 266 -1.05 2.40 12.31
C ARG A 266 -1.49 1.28 13.24
N ARG A 267 -2.59 1.48 13.97
CA ARG A 267 -3.20 0.43 14.80
C ARG A 267 -3.52 -0.84 14.01
N ILE A 268 -3.85 -0.68 12.73
CA ILE A 268 -4.18 -1.78 11.81
C ILE A 268 -2.98 -2.26 10.98
N THR A 269 -1.76 -1.84 11.29
CA THR A 269 -0.56 -2.40 10.66
C THR A 269 -0.40 -3.85 11.05
N SER A 270 -0.47 -4.75 10.07
CA SER A 270 -0.42 -6.19 10.29
C SER A 270 0.94 -6.81 9.94
N ALA A 271 1.69 -6.17 9.02
CA ALA A 271 3.01 -6.65 8.61
C ALA A 271 3.87 -5.54 8.03
N SER A 272 5.20 -5.71 8.13
CA SER A 272 6.19 -4.96 7.36
C SER A 272 7.18 -5.95 6.77
N VAL A 273 7.28 -5.97 5.45
CA VAL A 273 8.04 -6.96 4.69
C VAL A 273 8.99 -6.26 3.73
#